data_25a6bd1c1a55d2c1aece8ef7391ca476
#
_entry.id   25a6bd1c1a55d2c1aece8ef7391ca476
#
_cell.length_a   1.000
_cell.length_b   1.000
_cell.length_c   1.000
_cell.angle_alpha   90.00
_cell.angle_beta   90.00
_cell.angle_gamma   90.00
#
_symmetry.space_group_name_H-M   'P 1'
#
loop_
_entity.id
_entity.type
_entity.pdbx_description
1 polymer ?
#
loop_
_entity_poly.entity_id
_entity_poly.type
_entity_poly.pdbx_seq_one_letter_code
_entity_poly.pdbx_strand_id
1 'polypeptide(L)'
;MSKGNGNVVSVKILPNDSANAPQGKLADAEVNFEAGSGPLAGLRLIGFAIWERRDGGRNVTFPARVYSVNGERRSFALLRPTNGDVGAHDAMRELILDAYSRLEAD
;
A
#
# COMPACT_ATOMS: atom_id res chain seq x y z
N MET A 1 -13.73 -22.18 6.63
CA MET A 1 -13.59 -21.61 6.26
C MET A 1 -13.05 -20.72 6.33
N SER A 2 -12.54 -20.58 6.26
CA SER A 2 -12.06 -19.70 6.36
C SER A 2 -12.51 -18.74 6.28
N LYS A 3 -12.58 -18.38 6.58
CA LYS A 3 -12.96 -17.55 6.36
C LYS A 3 -12.56 -16.96 5.78
N GLY A 4 -12.50 -17.62 5.91
CA GLY A 4 -11.86 -16.77 5.05
C GLY A 4 -12.53 -15.69 4.54
N ASN A 5 -12.03 -14.79 4.74
CA ASN A 5 -12.45 -13.57 4.16
C ASN A 5 -12.24 -13.57 2.65
N GLY A 6 -11.81 -14.66 2.05
CA GLY A 6 -11.61 -14.74 0.62
C GLY A 6 -10.46 -13.92 0.09
N ASN A 7 -9.62 -13.38 0.95
CA ASN A 7 -8.48 -12.61 0.50
C ASN A 7 -7.44 -13.50 -0.16
N VAL A 8 -7.05 -13.13 -1.37
CA VAL A 8 -5.96 -13.80 -2.07
C VAL A 8 -4.68 -12.98 -1.99
N VAL A 9 -4.66 -11.98 -1.12
CA VAL A 9 -3.50 -11.14 -0.90
C VAL A 9 -3.19 -11.08 0.58
N SER A 10 -1.92 -10.86 0.89
CA SER A 10 -1.48 -10.56 2.24
C SER A 10 -0.59 -9.34 2.20
N VAL A 11 -0.46 -8.66 3.33
CA VAL A 11 0.32 -7.44 3.41
C VAL A 11 1.50 -7.65 4.34
N LYS A 12 2.68 -7.30 3.86
CA LYS A 12 3.89 -7.29 4.66
C LYS A 12 4.25 -5.85 4.98
N ILE A 13 4.35 -5.56 6.27
CA ILE A 13 4.72 -4.23 6.73
C ILE A 13 6.21 -4.21 7.05
N LEU A 14 6.88 -3.18 6.56
CA LEU A 14 8.32 -2.98 6.81
C LEU A 14 8.44 -1.69 7.60
N PRO A 15 8.45 -1.78 8.95
CA PRO A 15 8.52 -0.58 9.77
C PRO A 15 9.78 0.21 9.45
N ASN A 16 9.64 1.52 9.53
CA ASN A 16 10.69 2.42 9.16
C ASN A 16 11.40 2.88 10.43
N ASP A 17 12.59 2.35 10.66
CA ASP A 17 13.38 2.70 11.84
C ASP A 17 14.67 3.38 11.45
N SER A 18 14.78 3.84 10.22
CA SER A 18 15.98 4.50 9.72
C SER A 18 15.96 5.97 10.10
N ALA A 19 17.09 6.46 10.59
CA ALA A 19 17.24 7.88 10.90
C ALA A 19 17.16 8.75 9.65
N ASN A 20 17.34 8.16 8.48
CA ASN A 20 17.29 8.90 7.21
C ASN A 20 15.93 8.83 6.55
N ALA A 21 14.94 8.28 7.22
CA ALA A 21 13.61 8.15 6.67
C ALA A 21 12.96 9.52 6.51
N PRO A 22 12.11 9.69 5.49
CA PRO A 22 11.37 10.94 5.36
C PRO A 22 10.50 11.19 6.58
N GLN A 23 10.39 12.45 6.95
CA GLN A 23 9.59 12.84 8.11
C GLN A 23 8.14 12.43 7.89
N GLY A 24 7.56 11.81 8.92
CA GLY A 24 6.17 11.37 8.87
C GLY A 24 5.97 9.99 8.27
N LYS A 25 7.00 9.41 7.68
CA LYS A 25 6.86 8.07 7.11
C LYS A 25 6.98 7.03 8.21
N LEU A 26 5.95 6.20 8.35
CA LEU A 26 5.87 5.20 9.40
C LEU A 26 6.39 3.84 8.94
N ALA A 27 6.11 3.47 7.70
CA ALA A 27 6.47 2.14 7.20
C ALA A 27 6.32 2.09 5.70
N ASP A 28 6.96 1.10 5.10
CA ASP A 28 6.66 0.67 3.74
C ASP A 28 5.75 -0.54 3.82
N ALA A 29 5.03 -0.83 2.77
CA ALA A 29 4.16 -1.99 2.71
C ALA A 29 4.28 -2.67 1.36
N GLU A 30 4.17 -3.99 1.39
CA GLU A 30 4.17 -4.82 0.18
C GLU A 30 2.91 -5.67 0.19
N VAL A 31 2.31 -5.83 -0.97
CA VAL A 31 1.14 -6.68 -1.12
C VAL A 31 1.57 -7.95 -1.85
N ASN A 32 1.44 -9.09 -1.18
CA ASN A 32 1.81 -10.38 -1.72
C ASN A 32 0.57 -11.07 -2.28
N PHE A 33 0.66 -11.57 -3.50
CA PHE A 33 -0.45 -12.29 -4.13
C PHE A 33 -0.29 -13.77 -3.84
N GLU A 34 -1.28 -14.30 -3.11
CA GLU A 34 -1.24 -15.68 -2.64
C GLU A 34 -1.87 -16.64 -3.65
N ALA A 35 -1.90 -17.90 -3.31
CA ALA A 35 -2.57 -18.89 -4.12
C ALA A 35 -4.03 -18.48 -4.31
N GLY A 36 -4.55 -18.66 -5.50
CA GLY A 36 -5.90 -18.23 -5.82
C GLY A 36 -5.95 -16.89 -6.56
N SER A 37 -4.81 -16.24 -6.70
CA SER A 37 -4.73 -14.96 -7.42
C SER A 37 -4.52 -15.15 -8.93
N GLY A 38 -4.64 -16.37 -9.44
CA GLY A 38 -4.43 -16.64 -10.85
C GLY A 38 -3.00 -16.34 -11.26
N PRO A 39 -2.81 -15.65 -12.37
CA PRO A 39 -1.45 -15.36 -12.85
C PRO A 39 -0.61 -14.49 -11.93
N LEU A 40 -1.24 -13.82 -10.96
CA LEU A 40 -0.49 -12.99 -10.01
C LEU A 40 0.08 -13.80 -8.85
N ALA A 41 -0.35 -15.05 -8.68
CA ALA A 41 0.08 -15.86 -7.53
C ALA A 41 1.60 -15.96 -7.50
N GLY A 42 2.17 -15.70 -6.34
CA GLY A 42 3.62 -15.76 -6.15
C GLY A 42 4.34 -14.45 -6.44
N LEU A 43 3.62 -13.45 -6.89
CA LEU A 43 4.20 -12.13 -7.15
C LEU A 43 3.84 -11.18 -6.02
N ARG A 44 4.54 -10.05 -5.96
CA ARG A 44 4.22 -9.00 -4.99
C ARG A 44 4.25 -7.65 -5.67
N LEU A 45 3.46 -6.73 -5.11
CA LEU A 45 3.44 -5.35 -5.54
C LEU A 45 4.06 -4.51 -4.44
N ILE A 46 5.12 -3.77 -4.79
CA ILE A 46 5.83 -2.93 -3.83
C ILE A 46 5.55 -1.47 -4.12
N GLY A 47 5.94 -0.60 -3.19
CA GLY A 47 5.84 0.83 -3.42
C GLY A 47 4.77 1.53 -2.61
N PHE A 48 4.09 0.80 -1.72
CA PHE A 48 3.15 1.43 -0.80
C PHE A 48 3.92 1.99 0.38
N ALA A 49 3.45 3.12 0.91
CA ALA A 49 4.04 3.69 2.12
C ALA A 49 2.93 4.17 3.05
N ILE A 50 3.18 4.10 4.34
CA ILE A 50 2.25 4.53 5.37
C ILE A 50 2.82 5.77 6.03
N TRP A 51 2.00 6.82 6.11
CA TRP A 51 2.41 8.12 6.61
C TRP A 51 1.52 8.58 7.75
N GLU A 52 2.11 9.30 8.70
CA GLU A 52 1.34 9.93 9.76
C GLU A 52 0.95 11.34 9.31
N ARG A 53 -0.33 11.65 9.47
CA ARG A 53 -0.83 12.99 9.14
C ARG A 53 -0.70 13.89 10.36
N ARG A 54 -0.78 15.19 10.12
CA ARG A 54 -0.66 16.18 11.20
C ARG A 54 -1.74 16.02 12.27
N ASP A 55 -2.90 15.50 11.89
CA ASP A 55 -4.02 15.32 12.81
C ASP A 55 -3.91 14.02 13.60
N GLY A 56 -2.81 13.29 13.43
CA GLY A 56 -2.62 12.01 14.11
C GLY A 56 -3.17 10.83 13.36
N GLY A 57 -3.85 11.06 12.25
CA GLY A 57 -4.35 9.99 11.42
C GLY A 57 -3.28 9.41 10.53
N ARG A 58 -3.63 8.41 9.75
CA ARG A 58 -2.70 7.74 8.88
C ARG A 58 -3.18 7.76 7.44
N ASN A 59 -2.23 7.78 6.54
CA ASN A 59 -2.51 7.78 5.12
C ASN A 59 -1.61 6.77 4.43
N VAL A 60 -2.08 6.25 3.31
CA VAL A 60 -1.31 5.31 2.50
C VAL A 60 -1.09 5.94 1.15
N THR A 61 0.17 5.99 0.71
CA THR A 61 0.48 6.38 -0.66
C THR A 61 0.70 5.12 -1.47
N PHE A 62 0.20 5.15 -2.69
CA PHE A 62 0.20 4.00 -3.59
C PHE A 62 1.38 4.10 -4.55
N PRO A 63 1.83 2.98 -5.11
CA PRO A 63 2.92 3.03 -6.08
C PRO A 63 2.57 3.93 -7.26
N ALA A 64 3.54 4.75 -7.64
CA ALA A 64 3.36 5.70 -8.72
C ALA A 64 4.67 5.81 -9.49
N ARG A 65 4.54 6.18 -10.76
CA ARG A 65 5.70 6.44 -11.57
C ARG A 65 5.90 7.95 -11.67
N VAL A 66 7.13 8.38 -11.41
CA VAL A 66 7.50 9.79 -11.52
C VAL A 66 8.21 10.02 -12.84
N TYR A 67 7.88 11.09 -13.51
CA TYR A 67 8.49 11.43 -14.80
C TYR A 67 8.54 12.95 -14.92
N SER A 68 9.34 13.42 -15.89
CA SER A 68 9.50 14.85 -16.13
C SER A 68 8.99 15.22 -17.50
N VAL A 69 8.26 16.35 -17.57
CA VAL A 69 7.82 16.92 -18.84
C VAL A 69 8.18 18.40 -18.79
N ASN A 70 9.03 18.81 -19.73
CA ASN A 70 9.48 20.22 -19.81
C ASN A 70 10.04 20.73 -18.49
N GLY A 71 10.79 19.88 -17.78
CA GLY A 71 11.38 20.25 -16.51
C GLY A 71 10.44 20.17 -15.32
N GLU A 72 9.19 19.83 -15.54
CA GLU A 72 8.19 19.73 -14.49
C GLU A 72 8.02 18.28 -14.09
N ARG A 73 8.07 18.02 -12.78
CA ARG A 73 7.90 16.67 -12.26
C ARG A 73 6.42 16.32 -12.16
N ARG A 74 6.09 15.15 -12.64
CA ARG A 74 4.73 14.63 -12.58
C ARG A 74 4.75 13.19 -12.14
N SER A 75 3.61 12.72 -11.68
CA SER A 75 3.48 11.32 -11.30
C SER A 75 2.13 10.79 -11.74
N PHE A 76 2.06 9.46 -11.95
CA PHE A 76 0.77 8.83 -12.17
C PHE A 76 0.75 7.50 -11.44
N ALA A 77 -0.43 7.16 -10.93
CA ALA A 77 -0.62 5.96 -10.14
C ALA A 77 -0.45 4.73 -11.02
N LEU A 78 0.24 3.72 -10.50
CA LEU A 78 0.41 2.46 -11.20
C LEU A 78 -0.72 1.49 -10.88
N LEU A 79 -1.31 1.60 -9.70
CA LEU A 79 -2.45 0.78 -9.31
C LEU A 79 -3.70 1.64 -9.42
N ARG A 80 -4.51 1.32 -10.41
CA ARG A 80 -5.64 2.18 -10.80
C ARG A 80 -6.92 1.37 -10.92
N PRO A 81 -8.06 1.96 -10.54
CA PRO A 81 -9.34 1.28 -10.76
C PRO A 81 -9.57 1.06 -12.26
N THR A 82 -10.13 -0.08 -12.60
CA THR A 82 -10.36 -0.40 -14.00
C THR A 82 -11.51 0.42 -14.61
N ASN A 83 -12.41 0.90 -13.76
CA ASN A 83 -13.61 1.59 -14.23
C ASN A 83 -13.80 2.97 -13.58
N GLY A 84 -12.73 3.50 -12.99
CA GLY A 84 -12.80 4.81 -12.35
C GLY A 84 -13.44 4.79 -10.97
N ASP A 85 -13.69 3.62 -10.40
CA ASP A 85 -14.28 3.50 -9.07
C ASP A 85 -13.23 3.74 -8.00
N VAL A 86 -13.27 4.92 -7.39
CA VAL A 86 -12.30 5.29 -6.35
C VAL A 86 -12.41 4.41 -5.11
N GLY A 87 -13.56 3.74 -4.92
CA GLY A 87 -13.71 2.83 -3.79
C GLY A 87 -12.77 1.64 -3.84
N ALA A 88 -12.28 1.30 -5.03
CA ALA A 88 -11.31 0.21 -5.15
C ALA A 88 -10.02 0.54 -4.41
N HIS A 89 -9.58 1.81 -4.44
CA HIS A 89 -8.41 2.22 -3.67
C HIS A 89 -8.67 2.18 -2.18
N ASP A 90 -9.89 2.49 -1.75
CA ASP A 90 -10.22 2.50 -0.33
C ASP A 90 -10.10 1.10 0.28
N ALA A 91 -10.52 0.08 -0.43
CA ALA A 91 -10.40 -1.29 0.06
C ALA A 91 -8.94 -1.67 0.27
N MET A 92 -8.08 -1.31 -0.67
CA MET A 92 -6.65 -1.61 -0.54
C MET A 92 -6.03 -0.80 0.59
N ARG A 93 -6.42 0.47 0.72
CA ARG A 93 -5.91 1.33 1.81
C ARG A 93 -6.26 0.75 3.17
N GLU A 94 -7.50 0.31 3.34
CA GLU A 94 -7.93 -0.26 4.60
C GLU A 94 -7.20 -1.56 4.92
N LEU A 95 -6.96 -2.37 3.91
CA LEU A 95 -6.23 -3.62 4.11
C LEU A 95 -4.83 -3.34 4.64
N ILE A 96 -4.15 -2.35 4.07
CA ILE A 96 -2.79 -2.00 4.47
C ILE A 96 -2.77 -1.39 5.86
N LEU A 97 -3.70 -0.47 6.15
CA LEU A 97 -3.75 0.17 7.46
C LEU A 97 -4.12 -0.84 8.55
N ASP A 98 -4.98 -1.80 8.24
CA ASP A 98 -5.35 -2.83 9.17
C ASP A 98 -4.14 -3.72 9.51
N ALA A 99 -3.35 -4.06 8.51
CA ALA A 99 -2.14 -4.86 8.73
C ALA A 99 -1.15 -4.10 9.62
N TYR A 100 -1.01 -2.79 9.40
CA TYR A 100 -0.12 -1.97 10.22
C TYR A 100 -0.62 -1.90 11.67
N SER A 101 -1.93 -1.74 11.85
CA SER A 101 -2.51 -1.68 13.19
C SER A 101 -2.28 -2.98 13.96
N ARG A 102 -2.38 -4.12 13.28
CA ARG A 102 -2.11 -5.40 13.92
C ARG A 102 -0.66 -5.53 14.34
N LEU A 103 0.24 -5.03 13.52
CA LEU A 103 1.66 -5.06 13.87
C LEU A 103 1.93 -4.23 15.11
N GLU A 104 1.29 -3.07 15.22
CA GLU A 104 1.48 -2.21 16.40
C GLU A 104 0.90 -2.84 17.67
N ALA A 105 -0.14 -3.63 17.53
CA ALA A 105 -0.79 -4.26 18.68
C ALA A 105 0.06 -5.39 19.25
N ASP A 106 0.96 -5.93 18.47
CA ASP A 106 1.86 -6.98 18.93
C ASP A 106 3.08 -6.37 19.64
#